data_f4fb8a8f5cadc94083ec2e8689148053
#
_entry.id   f4fb8a8f5cadc94083ec2e8689148053
#
_cell.length_a   1.000
_cell.length_b   1.000
_cell.length_c   1.000
_cell.angle_alpha   90.00
_cell.angle_beta   90.00
_cell.angle_gamma   90.00
#
_symmetry.space_group_name_H-M   'P 1'
#
loop_
_entity.id
_entity.type
_entity.pdbx_description
1 polymer ?
#
loop_
_entity_poly.entity_id
_entity_poly.type
_entity_poly.pdbx_seq_one_letter_code
_entity_poly.pdbx_strand_id
1 'polypeptide(L)'
;MFGNQIKEVDAPEFAQWVNDDGHKLRVIDVRQMQEIAMGTVPKAEALPLHLLPDHAHALPRDEKLVVVCRSGARSAQACQYLQQLGFSNVYNLRGGMMGWAQSGFPAHQLSA
;
A
#
# COMPACT_ATOMS: atom_id res chain seq x y z
N MET A 1 19.53 -11.52 -8.39
CA MET A 1 18.69 -11.31 -8.61
C MET A 1 17.77 -11.86 -7.93
N PHE A 2 18.00 -12.53 -7.30
CA PHE A 2 17.10 -13.22 -6.70
C PHE A 2 16.67 -12.67 -5.44
N GLY A 3 17.20 -11.88 -4.75
CA GLY A 3 16.88 -11.51 -3.43
C GLY A 3 15.80 -10.50 -3.23
N ASN A 4 15.17 -10.09 -4.30
CA ASN A 4 14.25 -8.98 -4.16
C ASN A 4 12.81 -9.38 -4.28
N GLN A 5 12.48 -10.49 -3.65
CA GLN A 5 11.09 -10.87 -3.61
C GLN A 5 10.32 -9.87 -2.78
N ILE A 6 9.19 -9.44 -3.32
CA ILE A 6 8.33 -8.50 -2.66
C ILE A 6 7.34 -9.27 -1.81
N LYS A 7 7.22 -8.90 -0.54
CA LYS A 7 6.18 -9.46 0.31
C LYS A 7 4.83 -8.97 -0.16
N GLU A 8 3.83 -9.84 -0.11
CA GLU A 8 2.49 -9.49 -0.52
C GLU A 8 1.50 -9.85 0.55
N VAL A 9 0.39 -9.13 0.56
CA VAL A 9 -0.75 -9.44 1.41
C VAL A 9 -1.98 -9.38 0.52
N ASP A 10 -2.89 -10.34 0.66
CA ASP A 10 -4.12 -10.32 -0.12
C ASP A 10 -5.18 -9.47 0.57
N ALA A 11 -6.28 -9.21 -0.13
CA ALA A 11 -7.32 -8.33 0.38
C ALA A 11 -7.96 -8.82 1.68
N PRO A 12 -8.33 -10.11 1.81
CA PRO A 12 -8.92 -10.57 3.08
C PRO A 12 -7.98 -10.44 4.27
N GLU A 13 -6.71 -10.78 4.08
CA GLU A 13 -5.73 -10.66 5.17
C GLU A 13 -5.49 -9.19 5.51
N PHE A 14 -5.38 -8.34 4.50
CA PHE A 14 -5.23 -6.91 4.75
C PHE A 14 -6.40 -6.36 5.55
N ALA A 15 -7.62 -6.77 5.21
CA ALA A 15 -8.81 -6.35 5.96
C ALA A 15 -8.70 -6.74 7.44
N GLN A 16 -8.17 -7.92 7.73
CA GLN A 16 -7.93 -8.32 9.12
C GLN A 16 -6.89 -7.42 9.77
N TRP A 17 -5.82 -7.09 9.06
CA TRP A 17 -4.80 -6.20 9.62
C TRP A 17 -5.37 -4.84 9.97
N VAL A 18 -6.26 -4.32 9.15
CA VAL A 18 -6.89 -3.03 9.43
C VAL A 18 -7.62 -3.08 10.77
N ASN A 19 -8.31 -4.19 11.05
CA ASN A 19 -9.06 -4.32 12.29
C ASN A 19 -8.18 -4.63 13.49
N ASP A 20 -7.12 -5.44 13.30
CA ASP A 20 -6.33 -5.96 14.41
C ASP A 20 -5.11 -5.09 14.71
N ASP A 21 -4.43 -4.62 13.65
CA ASP A 21 -3.16 -3.91 13.79
C ASP A 21 -3.28 -2.44 13.43
N GLY A 22 -4.49 -1.87 13.49
CA GLY A 22 -4.75 -0.56 12.93
C GLY A 22 -3.82 0.53 13.42
N HIS A 23 -3.40 0.47 14.68
CA HIS A 23 -2.53 1.50 15.25
C HIS A 23 -1.06 1.35 14.84
N LYS A 24 -0.68 0.20 14.26
CA LYS A 24 0.69 -0.06 13.82
C LYS A 24 0.75 -0.35 12.33
N LEU A 25 -0.24 0.03 11.61
CA LEU A 25 -0.37 -0.20 10.18
C LEU A 25 -0.37 1.13 9.46
N ARG A 26 0.50 1.27 8.47
CA ARG A 26 0.49 2.41 7.57
C ARG A 26 0.15 1.92 6.18
N VAL A 27 -0.70 2.65 5.50
CA VAL A 27 -1.14 2.27 4.16
C VAL A 27 -0.92 3.47 3.25
N ILE A 28 -0.21 3.27 2.15
CA ILE A 28 -0.01 4.35 1.18
C ILE A 28 -0.54 3.90 -0.18
N ASP A 29 -1.30 4.79 -0.80
CA ASP A 29 -1.83 4.59 -2.14
C ASP A 29 -0.95 5.40 -3.09
N VAL A 30 -0.26 4.70 -4.00
CA VAL A 30 0.73 5.33 -4.88
C VAL A 30 0.16 5.67 -6.24
N ARG A 31 -1.17 5.58 -6.40
CA ARG A 31 -1.83 5.99 -7.64
C ARG A 31 -1.83 7.52 -7.77
N GLN A 32 -2.32 8.00 -8.89
CA GLN A 32 -2.50 9.43 -9.07
C GLN A 32 -3.70 9.92 -8.28
N MET A 33 -3.69 11.20 -7.95
CA MET A 33 -4.75 11.76 -7.09
C MET A 33 -6.15 11.59 -7.69
N GLN A 34 -6.29 11.67 -9.01
CA GLN A 34 -7.58 11.47 -9.65
C GLN A 34 -8.12 10.06 -9.41
N GLU A 35 -7.23 9.08 -9.42
CA GLU A 35 -7.62 7.69 -9.15
C GLU A 35 -8.04 7.54 -7.68
N ILE A 36 -7.25 8.10 -6.79
CA ILE A 36 -7.50 7.98 -5.35
C ILE A 36 -8.81 8.66 -4.97
N ALA A 37 -9.13 9.76 -5.63
CA ALA A 37 -10.37 10.49 -5.37
C ALA A 37 -11.61 9.65 -5.66
N MET A 38 -11.48 8.64 -6.53
CA MET A 38 -12.59 7.74 -6.84
C MET A 38 -12.78 6.64 -5.81
N GLY A 39 -11.89 6.54 -4.83
CA GLY A 39 -11.96 5.56 -3.77
C GLY A 39 -10.64 4.84 -3.57
N THR A 40 -10.41 4.40 -2.35
CA THR A 40 -9.18 3.70 -1.96
C THR A 40 -9.51 2.65 -0.90
N VAL A 41 -8.50 2.13 -0.23
CA VAL A 41 -8.71 1.14 0.84
C VAL A 41 -8.71 1.85 2.19
N PRO A 42 -9.19 1.17 3.25
CA PRO A 42 -9.18 1.79 4.58
C PRO A 42 -7.79 2.22 5.00
N LYS A 43 -7.71 3.32 5.72
CA LYS A 43 -6.49 3.89 6.31
C LYS A 43 -5.50 4.44 5.30
N ALA A 44 -5.81 4.43 4.02
CA ALA A 44 -4.87 4.86 2.99
C ALA A 44 -4.55 6.34 3.10
N GLU A 45 -3.28 6.65 2.91
CA GLU A 45 -2.79 8.03 2.72
C GLU A 45 -2.35 8.13 1.26
N ALA A 46 -2.62 9.25 0.64
CA ALA A 46 -2.21 9.46 -0.74
C ALA A 46 -0.73 9.78 -0.80
N LEU A 47 0.02 8.99 -1.55
CA LEU A 47 1.43 9.26 -1.80
C LEU A 47 1.77 8.77 -3.21
N PRO A 48 1.40 9.56 -4.23
CA PRO A 48 1.65 9.15 -5.62
C PRO A 48 3.09 8.73 -5.85
N LEU A 49 3.27 7.76 -6.73
CA LEU A 49 4.56 7.11 -6.93
C LEU A 49 5.67 8.12 -7.21
N HIS A 50 5.39 9.15 -8.01
CA HIS A 50 6.42 10.12 -8.37
C HIS A 50 6.86 11.00 -7.19
N LEU A 51 6.08 11.05 -6.12
CA LEU A 51 6.43 11.81 -4.91
C LEU A 51 7.10 10.93 -3.85
N LEU A 52 7.07 9.62 -4.05
CA LEU A 52 7.59 8.69 -3.03
C LEU A 52 9.04 8.95 -2.66
N PRO A 53 9.96 9.21 -3.60
CA PRO A 53 11.35 9.42 -3.21
C PRO A 53 11.55 10.57 -2.24
N ASP A 54 10.77 11.63 -2.37
CA ASP A 54 10.92 12.80 -1.51
C ASP A 54 10.34 12.60 -0.12
N HIS A 55 9.48 11.58 0.05
CA HIS A 55 8.77 11.36 1.30
C HIS A 55 9.11 10.04 1.99
N ALA A 56 9.88 9.19 1.33
CA ALA A 56 10.12 7.85 1.84
C ALA A 56 10.79 7.86 3.21
N HIS A 57 11.71 8.79 3.43
CA HIS A 57 12.44 8.84 4.69
C HIS A 57 11.56 9.18 5.89
N ALA A 58 10.38 9.74 5.66
CA ALA A 58 9.45 10.08 6.73
C ALA A 58 8.52 8.91 7.09
N LEU A 59 8.56 7.81 6.33
CA LEU A 59 7.72 6.66 6.60
C LEU A 59 8.31 5.84 7.75
N PRO A 60 7.46 5.26 8.60
CA PRO A 60 7.97 4.48 9.74
C PRO A 60 8.56 3.16 9.27
N ARG A 61 9.66 2.75 9.89
CA ARG A 61 10.33 1.49 9.55
C ARG A 61 9.94 0.35 10.45
N ASP A 62 9.32 0.66 11.59
CA ASP A 62 8.94 -0.34 12.58
C ASP A 62 7.46 -0.71 12.54
N GLU A 63 6.71 -0.20 11.56
CA GLU A 63 5.30 -0.54 11.39
C GLU A 63 5.12 -1.30 10.08
N LYS A 64 4.06 -2.08 9.99
CA LYS A 64 3.69 -2.68 8.72
C LYS A 64 3.30 -1.56 7.75
N LEU A 65 3.87 -1.60 6.57
CA LEU A 65 3.59 -0.62 5.54
C LEU A 65 3.00 -1.36 4.34
N VAL A 66 1.76 -1.05 3.99
CA VAL A 66 1.09 -1.68 2.85
C VAL A 66 0.99 -0.64 1.74
N VAL A 67 1.38 -1.05 0.54
CA VAL A 67 1.39 -0.16 -0.62
C VAL A 67 0.34 -0.63 -1.60
N VAL A 68 -0.46 0.30 -2.10
CA VAL A 68 -1.65 0.01 -2.90
C VAL A 68 -1.57 0.75 -4.23
N CYS A 69 -1.95 0.06 -5.31
CA CYS A 69 -2.25 0.73 -6.57
C CYS A 69 -3.47 0.05 -7.19
N ARG A 70 -3.68 0.22 -8.48
CA ARG A 70 -4.88 -0.33 -9.11
C ARG A 70 -4.82 -1.85 -9.20
N SER A 71 -3.71 -2.40 -9.71
CA SER A 71 -3.59 -3.84 -10.00
C SER A 71 -2.44 -4.51 -9.25
N GLY A 72 -1.58 -3.74 -8.61
CA GLY A 72 -0.40 -4.26 -7.91
C GLY A 72 0.92 -3.99 -8.61
N ALA A 73 0.92 -3.43 -9.82
CA ALA A 73 2.16 -3.23 -10.58
C ALA A 73 2.95 -2.02 -10.11
N ARG A 74 2.31 -0.85 -10.00
CA ARG A 74 2.98 0.36 -9.52
C ARG A 74 3.40 0.21 -8.07
N SER A 75 2.55 -0.43 -7.27
CA SER A 75 2.86 -0.64 -5.86
C SER A 75 4.01 -1.64 -5.69
N ALA A 76 4.15 -2.60 -6.60
CA ALA A 76 5.30 -3.50 -6.58
C ALA A 76 6.60 -2.72 -6.79
N GLN A 77 6.61 -1.77 -7.73
CA GLN A 77 7.77 -0.90 -7.92
C GLN A 77 8.09 -0.10 -6.67
N ALA A 78 7.05 0.43 -6.03
CA ALA A 78 7.24 1.17 -4.80
C ALA A 78 7.84 0.30 -3.70
N CYS A 79 7.36 -0.94 -3.58
CA CYS A 79 7.89 -1.88 -2.58
C CYS A 79 9.35 -2.18 -2.84
N GLN A 80 9.74 -2.39 -4.09
CA GLN A 80 11.14 -2.64 -4.43
C GLN A 80 12.02 -1.46 -4.03
N TYR A 81 11.54 -0.26 -4.35
CA TYR A 81 12.28 0.96 -4.01
C TYR A 81 12.45 1.08 -2.49
N LEU A 82 11.37 0.85 -1.74
CA LEU A 82 11.43 0.95 -0.29
C LEU A 82 12.34 -0.12 0.32
N GLN A 83 12.32 -1.34 -0.24
CA GLN A 83 13.24 -2.38 0.22
C GLN A 83 14.69 -1.97 0.02
N GLN A 84 15.00 -1.33 -1.10
CA GLN A 84 16.35 -0.84 -1.35
C GLN A 84 16.77 0.23 -0.35
N LEU A 85 15.82 0.97 0.21
CA LEU A 85 16.09 1.96 1.24
C LEU A 85 16.14 1.35 2.63
N GLY A 86 15.97 0.04 2.76
CA GLY A 86 16.09 -0.64 4.04
C GLY A 86 14.78 -0.92 4.75
N PHE A 87 13.64 -0.67 4.11
CA PHE A 87 12.36 -1.03 4.71
C PHE A 87 12.18 -2.54 4.61
N SER A 88 12.00 -3.23 5.73
CA SER A 88 11.86 -4.68 5.75
C SER A 88 10.44 -5.15 5.99
N ASN A 89 9.56 -4.25 6.41
CA ASN A 89 8.19 -4.64 6.77
C ASN A 89 7.19 -4.00 5.81
N VAL A 90 7.48 -4.08 4.52
CA VAL A 90 6.66 -3.45 3.47
C VAL A 90 6.01 -4.54 2.63
N TYR A 91 4.74 -4.36 2.31
CA TYR A 91 3.91 -5.35 1.62
C TYR A 91 3.18 -4.70 0.47
N ASN A 92 3.11 -5.43 -0.64
CA ASN A 92 2.30 -5.04 -1.78
C ASN A 92 0.89 -5.64 -1.59
N LEU A 93 -0.14 -4.81 -1.69
CA LEU A 93 -1.51 -5.34 -1.68
C LEU A 93 -1.75 -6.08 -3.00
N ARG A 94 -1.81 -7.40 -2.92
CA ARG A 94 -1.94 -8.24 -4.11
C ARG A 94 -3.25 -7.92 -4.83
N GLY A 95 -3.15 -7.66 -6.12
CA GLY A 95 -4.30 -7.32 -6.93
C GLY A 95 -4.78 -5.88 -6.76
N GLY A 96 -4.21 -5.14 -5.83
CA GLY A 96 -4.52 -3.72 -5.65
C GLY A 96 -5.99 -3.46 -5.42
N MET A 97 -6.45 -2.32 -5.90
CA MET A 97 -7.87 -1.95 -5.78
C MET A 97 -8.79 -2.92 -6.51
N MET A 98 -8.32 -3.48 -7.62
CA MET A 98 -9.11 -4.48 -8.34
C MET A 98 -9.34 -5.72 -7.50
N GLY A 99 -8.29 -6.22 -6.84
CA GLY A 99 -8.42 -7.37 -5.96
C GLY A 99 -9.28 -7.08 -4.74
N TRP A 100 -9.18 -5.87 -4.22
CA TRP A 100 -10.02 -5.42 -3.10
C TRP A 100 -11.50 -5.50 -3.49
N ALA A 101 -11.85 -4.93 -4.65
CA ALA A 101 -13.22 -4.92 -5.13
C ALA A 101 -13.72 -6.33 -5.45
N GLN A 102 -12.86 -7.16 -6.07
CA GLN A 102 -13.24 -8.54 -6.41
C GLN A 102 -13.49 -9.39 -5.17
N SER A 103 -12.85 -9.04 -4.06
CA SER A 103 -13.07 -9.72 -2.78
C SER A 103 -14.34 -9.25 -2.08
N GLY A 104 -15.06 -8.30 -2.67
CA GLY A 104 -16.32 -7.83 -2.12
C GLY A 104 -16.20 -6.69 -1.13
N PHE A 105 -15.02 -6.09 -1.00
CA PHE A 105 -14.83 -5.00 -0.06
C PHE A 105 -15.14 -3.65 -0.71
N PRO A 106 -15.73 -2.73 0.03
CA PRO A 106 -16.10 -1.44 -0.53
C PRO A 106 -14.93 -0.48 -0.62
N ALA A 107 -14.99 0.44 -1.57
CA ALA A 107 -14.02 1.52 -1.64
C ALA A 107 -14.27 2.53 -0.52
N HIS A 108 -13.21 3.14 -0.06
CA HIS A 108 -13.25 4.13 1.02
C HIS A 108 -12.78 5.46 0.48
N GLN A 109 -13.28 6.54 1.07
CA GLN A 109 -12.79 7.86 0.74
C GLN A 109 -11.58 8.17 1.62
N LEU A 110 -10.66 8.97 1.08
CA LEU A 110 -9.54 9.44 1.88
C LEU A 110 -10.06 10.19 3.09
N SER A 111 -9.41 10.00 4.20
CA SER A 111 -9.71 10.80 5.38
C SER A 111 -9.24 12.24 5.14
N ALA A 112 -10.08 13.18 5.50
CA ALA A 112 -9.77 14.59 5.31
C ALA A 112 -8.68 15.06 6.27
#